data_b0d54bfb4e7285404e98fc63ef8249e4
#
_entry.id   b0d54bfb4e7285404e98fc63ef8249e4
#
_cell.length_a   1.000
_cell.length_b   1.000
_cell.length_c   1.000
_cell.angle_alpha   90.00
_cell.angle_beta   90.00
_cell.angle_gamma   90.00
#
_symmetry.space_group_name_H-M   'P 1'
#
loop_
_entity.id
_entity.type
_entity.pdbx_description
1 polymer ?
#
loop_
_entity_poly.entity_id
_entity_poly.type
_entity_poly.pdbx_seq_one_letter_code
_entity_poly.pdbx_strand_id
1 'polypeptide(L)'
;MSAQREPIGVIGTGYVGLVTAAGFAELVERHRDRMHFSTDLADALEHARLLFVAVGTPPTYSGDADLSAVHAVVAAMPVSDHHALVMKSTVPAGTGSSIKRLFQETGKDQFRYVSCPEFLKEGSAVKDFLQPDRVVIGDDDDWAGDAVAALYAPLDAPVVRTDINSAEMVKLASNAFLATKISFINEIANVCEETGADVVEVAKGMGLDDRIGPKFLQAGLGFGGSCFPKDVTALKQLAGNSGYHFQLLNSVIEVNELQKRRVMGKLQKHLGSLVGKRVGLLGLAFKPNTDDMREATSLVLSARLQAAGATVAAYDPIAEAEARKLITGIEFAPGALETVTGADAVVLVTEWDEFRTLDFAAVAAAMAGDLLIDGRNALDPAAVRAAGLTYEGVGRGH
;
A
#
# COMPACT_ATOMS: atom_id res chain seq x y z
N MET A 1 16.20 36.89 -8.47
CA MET A 1 16.87 35.98 -9.40
C MET A 1 16.30 34.59 -9.10
N SER A 2 15.50 34.00 -9.99
CA SER A 2 15.04 32.63 -9.82
C SER A 2 16.25 31.71 -9.89
N ALA A 3 16.56 31.04 -8.80
CA ALA A 3 17.59 29.99 -8.83
C ALA A 3 17.20 29.02 -9.96
N GLN A 4 18.08 28.89 -10.95
CA GLN A 4 17.87 27.96 -12.05
C GLN A 4 17.88 26.55 -11.42
N ARG A 5 16.72 25.89 -11.35
CA ARG A 5 16.61 24.56 -10.78
C ARG A 5 17.37 23.57 -11.67
N GLU A 6 18.14 22.70 -11.06
CA GLU A 6 18.92 21.70 -11.77
C GLU A 6 17.98 20.68 -12.45
N PRO A 7 18.21 20.31 -13.72
CA PRO A 7 17.42 19.27 -14.38
C PRO A 7 17.58 17.92 -13.67
N ILE A 8 16.49 17.14 -13.61
CA ILE A 8 16.50 15.78 -13.06
C ILE A 8 16.08 14.77 -14.11
N GLY A 9 16.67 13.60 -14.09
CA GLY A 9 16.19 12.41 -14.80
C GLY A 9 15.40 11.52 -13.86
N VAL A 10 14.28 10.96 -14.31
CA VAL A 10 13.50 9.97 -13.55
C VAL A 10 13.39 8.70 -14.38
N ILE A 11 13.95 7.61 -13.85
CA ILE A 11 13.98 6.30 -14.50
C ILE A 11 12.89 5.44 -13.85
N GLY A 12 11.88 5.06 -14.64
CA GLY A 12 10.69 4.35 -14.20
C GLY A 12 9.44 5.22 -14.28
N THR A 13 8.39 4.68 -14.89
CA THR A 13 7.11 5.38 -15.15
C THR A 13 5.96 4.80 -14.33
N GLY A 14 6.25 4.07 -13.25
CA GLY A 14 5.26 3.71 -12.24
C GLY A 14 4.78 4.93 -11.45
N TYR A 15 3.78 4.77 -10.57
CA TYR A 15 3.18 5.90 -9.85
C TYR A 15 4.23 6.72 -9.07
N VAL A 16 5.23 6.08 -8.46
CA VAL A 16 6.31 6.78 -7.74
C VAL A 16 7.13 7.66 -8.68
N GLY A 17 7.56 7.12 -9.84
CA GLY A 17 8.35 7.86 -10.82
C GLY A 17 7.57 9.01 -11.44
N LEU A 18 6.32 8.78 -11.87
CA LEU A 18 5.46 9.82 -12.43
C LEU A 18 5.15 10.92 -11.41
N VAL A 19 4.82 10.57 -10.16
CA VAL A 19 4.58 11.57 -9.10
C VAL A 19 5.86 12.34 -8.77
N THR A 20 7.03 11.69 -8.76
CA THR A 20 8.32 12.37 -8.53
C THR A 20 8.60 13.36 -9.65
N ALA A 21 8.48 12.95 -10.92
CA ALA A 21 8.70 13.81 -12.07
C ALA A 21 7.70 14.98 -12.11
N ALA A 22 6.40 14.68 -11.96
CA ALA A 22 5.34 15.67 -11.97
C ALA A 22 5.41 16.63 -10.78
N GLY A 23 5.77 16.13 -9.60
CA GLY A 23 5.90 16.91 -8.38
C GLY A 23 7.04 17.94 -8.50
N PHE A 24 8.20 17.55 -9.00
CA PHE A 24 9.29 18.49 -9.26
C PHE A 24 8.99 19.46 -10.42
N ALA A 25 8.18 19.05 -11.40
CA ALA A 25 7.71 19.89 -12.49
C ALA A 25 6.45 20.72 -12.18
N GLU A 26 5.87 20.59 -10.98
CA GLU A 26 4.61 21.24 -10.54
C GLU A 26 3.38 20.92 -11.40
N LEU A 27 3.19 19.64 -11.75
CA LEU A 27 2.11 19.09 -12.56
C LEU A 27 2.34 19.14 -14.09
N VAL A 28 2.21 17.98 -14.72
CA VAL A 28 2.57 17.69 -16.12
C VAL A 28 1.91 18.61 -17.14
N GLU A 29 0.64 18.97 -16.97
CA GLU A 29 -0.08 19.80 -17.96
C GLU A 29 0.34 21.26 -17.95
N ARG A 30 0.74 21.80 -16.79
CA ARG A 30 1.17 23.21 -16.66
C ARG A 30 2.60 23.46 -17.11
N HIS A 31 3.43 22.40 -17.17
CA HIS A 31 4.87 22.51 -17.44
C HIS A 31 5.36 21.46 -18.43
N ARG A 32 4.51 21.08 -19.38
CA ARG A 32 4.82 20.08 -20.41
C ARG A 32 6.07 20.45 -21.24
N ASP A 33 6.30 21.72 -21.40
CA ASP A 33 7.50 22.30 -22.02
C ASP A 33 8.79 22.06 -21.24
N ARG A 34 8.69 21.68 -19.96
CA ARG A 34 9.80 21.37 -19.05
C ARG A 34 10.02 19.86 -18.83
N MET A 35 9.24 19.03 -19.48
CA MET A 35 9.32 17.58 -19.37
C MET A 35 9.63 16.98 -20.73
N HIS A 36 10.65 16.13 -20.75
CA HIS A 36 11.00 15.30 -21.88
C HIS A 36 10.83 13.82 -21.51
N PHE A 37 10.18 13.06 -22.38
CA PHE A 37 9.98 11.63 -22.20
C PHE A 37 10.78 10.88 -23.24
N SER A 38 11.62 9.95 -22.78
CA SER A 38 12.47 9.13 -23.64
C SER A 38 12.46 7.67 -23.16
N THR A 39 12.72 6.76 -24.06
CA THR A 39 13.01 5.36 -23.78
C THR A 39 14.51 5.07 -23.78
N ASP A 40 15.33 6.08 -24.07
CA ASP A 40 16.78 5.99 -24.09
C ASP A 40 17.37 6.56 -22.79
N LEU A 41 18.11 5.73 -22.05
CA LEU A 41 18.79 6.13 -20.84
C LEU A 41 19.90 7.16 -21.12
N ALA A 42 20.58 7.09 -22.28
CA ALA A 42 21.62 8.03 -22.63
C ALA A 42 21.07 9.46 -22.73
N ASP A 43 19.88 9.64 -23.28
CA ASP A 43 19.19 10.90 -23.38
C ASP A 43 18.91 11.51 -21.97
N ALA A 44 18.46 10.66 -21.00
CA ALA A 44 18.26 11.11 -19.62
C ALA A 44 19.57 11.55 -18.94
N LEU A 45 20.68 10.86 -19.23
CA LEU A 45 22.02 11.16 -18.68
C LEU A 45 22.60 12.46 -19.25
N GLU A 46 22.38 12.73 -20.55
CA GLU A 46 22.80 14.00 -21.15
C GLU A 46 22.01 15.19 -20.61
N HIS A 47 20.74 14.93 -20.23
CA HIS A 47 19.82 15.98 -19.78
C HIS A 47 20.00 16.35 -18.31
N ALA A 48 20.34 15.39 -17.44
CA ALA A 48 20.28 15.57 -15.99
C ALA A 48 21.45 14.91 -15.24
N ARG A 49 21.94 15.60 -14.20
CA ARG A 49 22.99 15.09 -13.31
C ARG A 49 22.44 14.24 -12.15
N LEU A 50 21.19 14.49 -11.73
CA LEU A 50 20.51 13.74 -10.69
C LEU A 50 19.52 12.77 -11.33
N LEU A 51 19.77 11.48 -11.18
CA LEU A 51 19.03 10.39 -11.81
C LEU A 51 18.22 9.64 -10.75
N PHE A 52 16.95 9.96 -10.64
CA PHE A 52 16.03 9.28 -9.72
C PHE A 52 15.62 7.93 -10.27
N VAL A 53 16.00 6.86 -9.60
CA VAL A 53 15.62 5.48 -9.94
C VAL A 53 14.37 5.11 -9.18
N ALA A 54 13.25 4.98 -9.90
CA ALA A 54 11.92 4.66 -9.37
C ALA A 54 11.32 3.43 -10.08
N VAL A 55 12.13 2.41 -10.26
CA VAL A 55 11.72 1.12 -10.88
C VAL A 55 11.09 0.19 -9.86
N GLY A 56 10.31 -0.78 -10.34
CA GLY A 56 9.68 -1.78 -9.47
C GLY A 56 10.71 -2.70 -8.80
N THR A 57 10.45 -3.06 -7.55
CA THR A 57 11.21 -4.04 -6.76
C THR A 57 10.23 -5.09 -6.21
N PRO A 58 9.63 -5.94 -7.07
CA PRO A 58 8.64 -6.95 -6.64
C PRO A 58 9.30 -7.99 -5.71
N PRO A 59 8.52 -8.73 -4.92
CA PRO A 59 9.06 -9.82 -4.13
C PRO A 59 9.48 -10.98 -5.05
N THR A 60 10.61 -11.62 -4.73
CA THR A 60 10.99 -12.91 -5.28
C THR A 60 10.15 -14.02 -4.64
N TYR A 61 10.29 -15.26 -5.12
CA TYR A 61 9.65 -16.42 -4.50
C TYR A 61 10.05 -16.64 -3.03
N SER A 62 11.30 -16.31 -2.66
CA SER A 62 11.78 -16.37 -1.26
C SER A 62 11.29 -15.21 -0.39
N GLY A 63 10.71 -14.17 -1.00
CA GLY A 63 10.25 -12.96 -0.30
C GLY A 63 11.29 -11.85 -0.21
N ASP A 64 12.49 -12.04 -0.78
CA ASP A 64 13.47 -10.96 -0.95
C ASP A 64 12.97 -9.96 -2.00
N ALA A 65 13.50 -8.74 -2.00
CA ALA A 65 13.23 -7.80 -3.08
C ALA A 65 13.99 -8.19 -4.36
N ASP A 66 13.30 -8.28 -5.49
CA ASP A 66 13.93 -8.45 -6.80
C ASP A 66 14.52 -7.10 -7.25
N LEU A 67 15.83 -7.02 -7.27
CA LEU A 67 16.59 -5.84 -7.67
C LEU A 67 17.07 -5.90 -9.13
N SER A 68 16.59 -6.84 -9.94
CA SER A 68 17.03 -7.02 -11.32
C SER A 68 16.85 -5.75 -12.17
N ALA A 69 15.72 -5.05 -12.02
CA ALA A 69 15.49 -3.78 -12.71
C ALA A 69 16.45 -2.67 -12.24
N VAL A 70 16.78 -2.62 -10.95
CA VAL A 70 17.78 -1.69 -10.40
C VAL A 70 19.15 -1.99 -10.97
N HIS A 71 19.56 -3.26 -10.97
CA HIS A 71 20.85 -3.67 -11.53
C HIS A 71 20.94 -3.42 -13.04
N ALA A 72 19.86 -3.58 -13.79
CA ALA A 72 19.82 -3.26 -15.21
C ALA A 72 20.08 -1.77 -15.46
N VAL A 73 19.47 -0.87 -14.68
CA VAL A 73 19.73 0.56 -14.73
C VAL A 73 21.20 0.86 -14.42
N VAL A 74 21.72 0.32 -13.32
CA VAL A 74 23.13 0.54 -12.91
C VAL A 74 24.13 0.03 -13.97
N ALA A 75 23.85 -1.13 -14.57
CA ALA A 75 24.69 -1.69 -15.63
C ALA A 75 24.72 -0.81 -16.90
N ALA A 76 23.56 -0.24 -17.25
CA ALA A 76 23.43 0.60 -18.43
C ALA A 76 24.04 2.02 -18.26
N MET A 77 24.34 2.45 -17.04
CA MET A 77 24.98 3.75 -16.80
C MET A 77 26.38 3.80 -17.40
N PRO A 78 26.76 4.87 -18.12
CA PRO A 78 28.11 5.08 -18.63
C PRO A 78 29.09 5.43 -17.50
N VAL A 79 30.38 5.47 -17.82
CA VAL A 79 31.37 6.08 -16.92
C VAL A 79 31.17 7.61 -16.92
N SER A 80 30.98 8.20 -15.74
CA SER A 80 30.75 9.64 -15.58
C SER A 80 31.14 10.08 -14.17
N ASP A 81 31.72 11.26 -14.05
CA ASP A 81 32.15 11.91 -12.79
C ASP A 81 31.20 13.01 -12.30
N HIS A 82 30.09 13.22 -13.01
CA HIS A 82 29.19 14.34 -12.77
C HIS A 82 27.76 13.93 -12.41
N HIS A 83 27.50 12.64 -12.21
CA HIS A 83 26.15 12.14 -11.96
C HIS A 83 26.00 11.54 -10.56
N ALA A 84 24.80 11.70 -10.01
CA ALA A 84 24.37 10.99 -8.83
C ALA A 84 23.14 10.11 -9.14
N LEU A 85 23.19 8.83 -8.73
CA LEU A 85 22.08 7.92 -8.71
C LEU A 85 21.31 8.14 -7.42
N VAL A 86 20.07 8.60 -7.52
CA VAL A 86 19.17 8.84 -6.39
C VAL A 86 18.16 7.68 -6.34
N MET A 87 18.34 6.77 -5.41
CA MET A 87 17.49 5.60 -5.25
C MET A 87 16.18 5.99 -4.58
N LYS A 88 15.12 6.02 -5.36
CA LYS A 88 13.74 6.28 -4.92
C LYS A 88 12.96 4.98 -4.70
N SER A 89 13.32 3.91 -5.42
CA SER A 89 12.76 2.57 -5.20
C SER A 89 13.02 2.10 -3.78
N THR A 90 12.06 1.36 -3.20
CA THR A 90 12.24 0.71 -1.92
C THR A 90 13.19 -0.48 -2.09
N VAL A 91 14.33 -0.43 -1.46
CA VAL A 91 15.37 -1.45 -1.51
C VAL A 91 15.77 -1.89 -0.08
N PRO A 92 16.25 -3.12 0.11
CA PRO A 92 16.80 -3.57 1.39
C PRO A 92 18.01 -2.74 1.83
N ALA A 93 18.18 -2.57 3.13
CA ALA A 93 19.37 -1.92 3.68
C ALA A 93 20.64 -2.69 3.28
N GLY A 94 21.65 -1.94 2.84
CA GLY A 94 22.88 -2.48 2.26
C GLY A 94 22.92 -2.51 0.74
N THR A 95 21.79 -2.21 0.07
CA THR A 95 21.74 -2.15 -1.40
C THR A 95 22.65 -1.06 -1.94
N GLY A 96 22.66 0.12 -1.36
CA GLY A 96 23.54 1.22 -1.76
C GLY A 96 25.01 0.85 -1.63
N SER A 97 25.41 0.19 -0.55
CA SER A 97 26.77 -0.33 -0.37
C SER A 97 27.13 -1.33 -1.47
N SER A 98 26.20 -2.18 -1.87
CA SER A 98 26.39 -3.16 -2.95
C SER A 98 26.53 -2.50 -4.31
N ILE A 99 25.70 -1.48 -4.61
CA ILE A 99 25.77 -0.71 -5.86
C ILE A 99 27.07 0.09 -5.94
N LYS A 100 27.51 0.71 -4.85
CA LYS A 100 28.79 1.43 -4.81
C LYS A 100 29.97 0.49 -5.09
N ARG A 101 29.95 -0.74 -4.55
CA ARG A 101 30.97 -1.74 -4.88
C ARG A 101 30.92 -2.10 -6.36
N LEU A 102 29.72 -2.30 -6.93
CA LEU A 102 29.56 -2.57 -8.35
C LEU A 102 30.08 -1.41 -9.22
N PHE A 103 29.87 -0.15 -8.80
CA PHE A 103 30.47 1.01 -9.48
C PHE A 103 32.01 0.94 -9.48
N GLN A 104 32.64 0.60 -8.35
CA GLN A 104 34.10 0.42 -8.26
C GLN A 104 34.58 -0.71 -9.18
N GLU A 105 33.93 -1.88 -9.12
CA GLU A 105 34.30 -3.04 -9.93
C GLU A 105 34.15 -2.81 -11.45
N THR A 106 33.27 -1.88 -11.86
CA THR A 106 32.99 -1.56 -13.26
C THR A 106 33.62 -0.26 -13.76
N GLY A 107 34.52 0.34 -12.97
CA GLY A 107 35.21 1.60 -13.31
C GLY A 107 34.26 2.81 -13.34
N LYS A 108 33.17 2.76 -12.59
CA LYS A 108 32.16 3.83 -12.43
C LYS A 108 32.22 4.48 -11.04
N ASP A 109 33.35 4.41 -10.38
CA ASP A 109 33.59 4.85 -8.99
C ASP A 109 33.36 6.35 -8.76
N GLN A 110 33.27 7.13 -9.84
CA GLN A 110 32.92 8.55 -9.81
C GLN A 110 31.41 8.83 -9.65
N PHE A 111 30.53 7.84 -9.91
CA PHE A 111 29.11 7.99 -9.62
C PHE A 111 28.88 8.12 -8.13
N ARG A 112 28.03 9.07 -7.76
CA ARG A 112 27.55 9.22 -6.38
C ARG A 112 26.26 8.43 -6.20
N TYR A 113 26.05 7.91 -5.03
CA TYR A 113 24.81 7.22 -4.66
C TYR A 113 24.12 7.96 -3.51
N VAL A 114 22.82 8.20 -3.67
CA VAL A 114 21.97 8.78 -2.63
C VAL A 114 20.75 7.88 -2.45
N SER A 115 20.46 7.48 -1.23
CA SER A 115 19.20 6.84 -0.88
C SER A 115 18.17 7.93 -0.51
N CYS A 116 17.11 8.05 -1.29
CA CYS A 116 16.02 8.99 -1.02
C CYS A 116 14.67 8.29 -1.16
N PRO A 117 14.31 7.42 -0.21
CA PRO A 117 13.09 6.62 -0.28
C PRO A 117 11.84 7.50 -0.30
N GLU A 118 10.77 6.95 -0.87
CA GLU A 118 9.47 7.60 -0.91
C GLU A 118 8.57 7.16 0.26
N PHE A 119 7.57 7.99 0.59
CA PHE A 119 6.55 7.68 1.60
C PHE A 119 5.14 8.01 1.07
N LEU A 120 4.96 7.82 -0.24
CA LEU A 120 3.73 8.11 -0.95
C LEU A 120 2.69 7.01 -0.69
N LYS A 121 1.42 7.39 -0.72
CA LYS A 121 0.30 6.47 -0.64
C LYS A 121 -0.48 6.51 -1.96
N GLU A 122 -0.76 5.37 -2.53
CA GLU A 122 -1.69 5.29 -3.66
C GLU A 122 -3.02 5.99 -3.31
N GLY A 123 -3.61 6.69 -4.28
CA GLY A 123 -4.81 7.51 -4.08
C GLY A 123 -4.56 8.90 -3.51
N SER A 124 -3.38 9.18 -2.89
CA SER A 124 -3.01 10.50 -2.37
C SER A 124 -1.57 10.92 -2.68
N ALA A 125 -0.89 10.21 -3.57
CA ALA A 125 0.54 10.33 -3.81
C ALA A 125 1.00 11.74 -4.20
N VAL A 126 0.21 12.48 -5.00
CA VAL A 126 0.51 13.88 -5.36
C VAL A 126 0.49 14.78 -4.13
N LYS A 127 -0.54 14.64 -3.28
CA LYS A 127 -0.61 15.39 -2.02
C LYS A 127 0.55 15.05 -1.09
N ASP A 128 0.85 13.75 -0.94
CA ASP A 128 1.93 13.27 -0.07
C ASP A 128 3.30 13.75 -0.57
N PHE A 129 3.48 13.92 -1.89
CA PHE A 129 4.68 14.49 -2.46
C PHE A 129 4.81 15.99 -2.20
N LEU A 130 3.72 16.74 -2.39
CA LEU A 130 3.72 18.21 -2.24
C LEU A 130 3.70 18.66 -0.77
N GLN A 131 3.25 17.80 0.14
CA GLN A 131 3.16 18.06 1.58
C GLN A 131 3.72 16.84 2.36
N PRO A 132 5.01 16.53 2.21
CA PRO A 132 5.59 15.36 2.87
C PRO A 132 5.78 15.61 4.37
N ASP A 133 5.49 14.59 5.19
CA ASP A 133 5.79 14.64 6.63
C ASP A 133 7.30 14.81 6.90
N ARG A 134 8.13 14.30 6.01
CA ARG A 134 9.61 14.40 6.01
C ARG A 134 10.19 13.95 4.69
N VAL A 135 11.43 14.37 4.43
CA VAL A 135 12.30 13.85 3.38
C VAL A 135 13.48 13.14 4.05
N VAL A 136 13.81 11.93 3.61
CA VAL A 136 14.95 11.17 4.13
C VAL A 136 15.99 11.09 3.03
N ILE A 137 17.25 11.48 3.36
CA ILE A 137 18.38 11.49 2.43
C ILE A 137 19.53 10.77 3.11
N GLY A 138 19.92 9.64 2.55
CA GLY A 138 21.10 8.88 2.97
C GLY A 138 22.19 9.02 1.93
N ASP A 139 23.29 9.61 2.30
CA ASP A 139 24.43 9.85 1.42
C ASP A 139 25.75 9.74 2.18
N ASP A 140 26.82 9.72 1.43
CA ASP A 140 28.21 9.84 1.90
C ASP A 140 29.02 10.82 1.03
N ASP A 141 28.34 11.64 0.26
CA ASP A 141 28.90 12.70 -0.59
C ASP A 141 28.09 13.97 -0.43
N ASP A 142 28.67 15.00 0.17
CA ASP A 142 27.99 16.26 0.49
C ASP A 142 27.35 16.90 -0.73
N TRP A 143 28.04 16.90 -1.90
CA TRP A 143 27.47 17.48 -3.12
C TRP A 143 26.16 16.81 -3.54
N ALA A 144 26.16 15.48 -3.61
CA ALA A 144 24.98 14.75 -4.08
C ALA A 144 23.81 14.87 -3.11
N GLY A 145 24.08 14.75 -1.82
CA GLY A 145 23.08 14.93 -0.77
C GLY A 145 22.51 16.35 -0.72
N ASP A 146 23.35 17.38 -0.84
CA ASP A 146 22.93 18.80 -0.87
C ASP A 146 22.11 19.11 -2.10
N ALA A 147 22.50 18.60 -3.28
CA ALA A 147 21.74 18.77 -4.51
C ALA A 147 20.34 18.15 -4.40
N VAL A 148 20.22 16.95 -3.83
CA VAL A 148 18.91 16.33 -3.58
C VAL A 148 18.11 17.14 -2.55
N ALA A 149 18.72 17.58 -1.45
CA ALA A 149 18.04 18.39 -0.43
C ALA A 149 17.51 19.71 -1.00
N ALA A 150 18.27 20.36 -1.89
CA ALA A 150 17.88 21.60 -2.55
C ALA A 150 16.62 21.45 -3.44
N LEU A 151 16.42 20.26 -4.05
CA LEU A 151 15.20 20.00 -4.82
C LEU A 151 13.95 19.96 -3.94
N TYR A 152 14.07 19.47 -2.70
CA TYR A 152 12.95 19.38 -1.74
C TYR A 152 12.78 20.65 -0.89
N ALA A 153 13.74 21.56 -0.87
CA ALA A 153 13.67 22.79 -0.05
C ALA A 153 12.37 23.59 -0.24
N PRO A 154 11.80 23.72 -1.46
CA PRO A 154 10.54 24.46 -1.65
C PRO A 154 9.32 23.84 -0.97
N LEU A 155 9.40 22.57 -0.54
CA LEU A 155 8.28 21.88 0.12
C LEU A 155 8.19 22.17 1.63
N ASP A 156 9.19 22.87 2.19
CA ASP A 156 9.26 23.28 3.61
C ASP A 156 9.01 22.12 4.60
N ALA A 157 9.55 20.94 4.27
CA ALA A 157 9.43 19.74 5.07
C ALA A 157 10.71 19.42 5.83
N PRO A 158 10.64 18.79 7.01
CA PRO A 158 11.83 18.31 7.72
C PRO A 158 12.67 17.39 6.86
N VAL A 159 13.97 17.67 6.74
CA VAL A 159 14.94 16.82 6.03
C VAL A 159 15.77 16.06 7.05
N VAL A 160 15.73 14.73 6.98
CA VAL A 160 16.55 13.83 7.80
C VAL A 160 17.75 13.40 6.95
N ARG A 161 18.93 13.95 7.25
CA ARG A 161 20.21 13.53 6.65
C ARG A 161 20.82 12.42 7.49
N THR A 162 21.23 11.32 6.85
CA THR A 162 21.83 10.18 7.53
C THR A 162 22.72 9.39 6.56
N ASP A 163 23.32 8.28 7.03
CA ASP A 163 24.02 7.36 6.15
C ASP A 163 23.04 6.56 5.25
N ILE A 164 23.58 5.99 4.18
CA ILE A 164 22.81 5.25 3.16
C ILE A 164 22.00 4.09 3.77
N ASN A 165 22.64 3.25 4.61
CA ASN A 165 21.98 2.08 5.17
C ASN A 165 20.85 2.46 6.11
N SER A 166 21.01 3.52 6.90
CA SER A 166 19.98 4.05 7.78
C SER A 166 18.79 4.60 6.98
N ALA A 167 19.03 5.32 5.88
CA ALA A 167 17.96 5.83 5.02
C ALA A 167 17.14 4.70 4.38
N GLU A 168 17.80 3.65 3.87
CA GLU A 168 17.15 2.45 3.34
C GLU A 168 16.33 1.74 4.44
N MET A 169 16.89 1.60 5.65
CA MET A 169 16.20 0.99 6.79
C MET A 169 14.99 1.80 7.25
N VAL A 170 15.05 3.13 7.25
CA VAL A 170 13.91 3.99 7.67
C VAL A 170 12.64 3.66 6.88
N LYS A 171 12.75 3.41 5.56
CA LYS A 171 11.59 3.05 4.74
C LYS A 171 10.98 1.71 5.17
N LEU A 172 11.78 0.67 5.28
CA LEU A 172 11.31 -0.67 5.65
C LEU A 172 10.75 -0.69 7.07
N ALA A 173 11.46 -0.06 8.02
CA ALA A 173 11.04 0.01 9.41
C ALA A 173 9.72 0.79 9.56
N SER A 174 9.54 1.90 8.82
CA SER A 174 8.31 2.67 8.84
C SER A 174 7.11 1.83 8.36
N ASN A 175 7.25 1.13 7.24
CA ASN A 175 6.18 0.29 6.71
C ASN A 175 5.88 -0.91 7.62
N ALA A 176 6.91 -1.52 8.20
CA ALA A 176 6.76 -2.60 9.18
C ALA A 176 6.03 -2.15 10.46
N PHE A 177 6.34 -0.94 10.96
CA PHE A 177 5.67 -0.39 12.13
C PHE A 177 4.19 -0.07 11.84
N LEU A 178 3.87 0.50 10.67
CA LEU A 178 2.49 0.76 10.28
C LEU A 178 1.69 -0.54 10.12
N ALA A 179 2.28 -1.57 9.52
CA ALA A 179 1.68 -2.91 9.44
C ALA A 179 1.47 -3.52 10.84
N THR A 180 2.41 -3.31 11.76
CA THR A 180 2.28 -3.75 13.16
C THR A 180 1.08 -3.09 13.84
N LYS A 181 0.86 -1.78 13.65
CA LYS A 181 -0.31 -1.08 14.21
C LYS A 181 -1.62 -1.70 13.71
N ILE A 182 -1.70 -2.03 12.41
CA ILE A 182 -2.90 -2.65 11.83
C ILE A 182 -3.12 -4.07 12.40
N SER A 183 -2.07 -4.90 12.43
CA SER A 183 -2.20 -6.25 13.02
C SER A 183 -2.53 -6.20 14.50
N PHE A 184 -1.92 -5.27 15.25
CA PHE A 184 -2.22 -5.08 16.68
C PHE A 184 -3.68 -4.72 16.92
N ILE A 185 -4.23 -3.72 16.19
CA ILE A 185 -5.64 -3.35 16.42
C ILE A 185 -6.61 -4.43 15.94
N ASN A 186 -6.23 -5.25 14.96
CA ASN A 186 -7.01 -6.42 14.56
C ASN A 186 -7.02 -7.51 15.63
N GLU A 187 -5.90 -7.76 16.32
CA GLU A 187 -5.88 -8.64 17.51
C GLU A 187 -6.75 -8.09 18.64
N ILE A 188 -6.67 -6.78 18.92
CA ILE A 188 -7.56 -6.13 19.90
C ILE A 188 -9.03 -6.27 19.48
N ALA A 189 -9.35 -6.14 18.18
CA ALA A 189 -10.71 -6.37 17.69
C ALA A 189 -11.20 -7.79 17.99
N ASN A 190 -10.34 -8.79 17.83
CA ASN A 190 -10.66 -10.17 18.15
C ASN A 190 -10.95 -10.35 19.65
N VAL A 191 -10.19 -9.70 20.53
CA VAL A 191 -10.45 -9.69 21.98
C VAL A 191 -11.76 -8.95 22.31
N CYS A 192 -12.04 -7.83 21.61
CA CYS A 192 -13.30 -7.09 21.79
C CYS A 192 -14.52 -7.98 21.46
N GLU A 193 -14.45 -8.81 20.41
CA GLU A 193 -15.55 -9.74 20.08
C GLU A 193 -15.86 -10.72 21.22
N GLU A 194 -14.84 -11.19 21.95
CA GLU A 194 -15.00 -12.13 23.06
C GLU A 194 -15.43 -11.44 24.37
N THR A 195 -15.11 -10.15 24.54
CA THR A 195 -15.36 -9.42 25.78
C THR A 195 -16.58 -8.48 25.72
N GLY A 196 -17.17 -8.31 24.55
CA GLY A 196 -18.28 -7.37 24.33
C GLY A 196 -17.86 -5.91 24.25
N ALA A 197 -16.54 -5.63 24.16
CA ALA A 197 -16.03 -4.27 23.93
C ALA A 197 -16.20 -3.85 22.44
N ASP A 198 -16.15 -2.53 22.16
CA ASP A 198 -16.15 -2.01 20.78
C ASP A 198 -14.76 -1.51 20.44
N VAL A 199 -14.11 -2.13 19.44
CA VAL A 199 -12.75 -1.78 19.00
C VAL A 199 -12.66 -0.34 18.48
N VAL A 200 -13.74 0.23 17.94
CA VAL A 200 -13.75 1.63 17.45
C VAL A 200 -13.57 2.59 18.62
N GLU A 201 -14.26 2.36 19.75
CA GLU A 201 -14.08 3.17 20.94
C GLU A 201 -12.73 2.93 21.62
N VAL A 202 -12.25 1.67 21.63
CA VAL A 202 -10.91 1.33 22.12
C VAL A 202 -9.83 2.04 21.28
N ALA A 203 -9.90 1.95 19.95
CA ALA A 203 -8.96 2.62 19.04
C ALA A 203 -8.98 4.14 19.19
N LYS A 204 -10.17 4.73 19.37
CA LYS A 204 -10.34 6.16 19.63
C LYS A 204 -9.68 6.56 20.96
N GLY A 205 -9.95 5.82 22.04
CA GLY A 205 -9.34 6.08 23.34
C GLY A 205 -7.83 5.99 23.32
N MET A 206 -7.28 4.93 22.70
CA MET A 206 -5.84 4.75 22.51
C MET A 206 -5.21 5.86 21.66
N GLY A 207 -5.89 6.22 20.56
CA GLY A 207 -5.39 7.18 19.59
C GLY A 207 -5.30 8.63 20.10
N LEU A 208 -5.94 8.96 21.22
CA LEU A 208 -5.83 10.26 21.89
C LEU A 208 -4.50 10.44 22.64
N ASP A 209 -3.78 9.36 22.93
CA ASP A 209 -2.42 9.43 23.45
C ASP A 209 -1.45 9.78 22.31
N ASP A 210 -0.77 10.94 22.41
CA ASP A 210 0.16 11.42 21.38
C ASP A 210 1.32 10.44 21.10
N ARG A 211 1.69 9.60 22.07
CA ARG A 211 2.71 8.55 21.90
C ARG A 211 2.23 7.44 20.97
N ILE A 212 0.93 7.25 20.80
CA ILE A 212 0.30 6.22 19.97
C ILE A 212 -0.20 6.84 18.67
N GLY A 213 -1.00 7.91 18.76
CA GLY A 213 -1.67 8.59 17.65
C GLY A 213 -2.77 7.76 16.99
N PRO A 214 -3.78 8.39 16.36
CA PRO A 214 -4.98 7.71 15.86
C PRO A 214 -4.80 6.98 14.53
N LYS A 215 -3.73 7.29 13.77
CA LYS A 215 -3.52 6.73 12.43
C LYS A 215 -3.16 5.24 12.50
N PHE A 216 -3.70 4.44 11.58
CA PHE A 216 -3.47 2.99 11.45
C PHE A 216 -4.02 2.15 12.61
N LEU A 217 -5.06 2.64 13.30
CA LEU A 217 -5.80 1.91 14.33
C LEU A 217 -7.23 1.52 13.87
N GLN A 218 -7.48 1.46 12.57
CA GLN A 218 -8.75 0.97 12.04
C GLN A 218 -8.69 -0.56 11.89
N ALA A 219 -9.46 -1.27 12.73
CA ALA A 219 -9.63 -2.70 12.60
C ALA A 219 -10.47 -3.06 11.37
N GLY A 220 -10.13 -4.17 10.73
CA GLY A 220 -10.82 -4.63 9.52
C GLY A 220 -10.34 -6.01 9.06
N LEU A 221 -10.44 -6.28 7.76
CA LEU A 221 -10.11 -7.55 7.14
C LEU A 221 -8.60 -7.78 6.88
N GLY A 222 -7.74 -7.02 7.53
CA GLY A 222 -6.30 -7.03 7.27
C GLY A 222 -5.88 -6.05 6.18
N PHE A 223 -4.57 -5.97 5.95
CA PHE A 223 -3.96 -5.13 4.93
C PHE A 223 -3.54 -5.93 3.69
N GLY A 224 -3.55 -5.26 2.55
CA GLY A 224 -3.05 -5.74 1.26
C GLY A 224 -2.23 -4.64 0.57
N GLY A 225 -2.28 -4.63 -0.76
CA GLY A 225 -1.57 -3.67 -1.60
C GLY A 225 -0.13 -4.04 -1.88
N SER A 226 0.51 -3.21 -2.67
CA SER A 226 1.86 -3.45 -3.20
C SER A 226 2.99 -3.19 -2.20
N CYS A 227 2.74 -2.44 -1.12
CA CYS A 227 3.80 -1.94 -0.23
C CYS A 227 3.95 -2.79 1.04
N PHE A 228 2.92 -2.85 1.90
CA PHE A 228 3.07 -3.48 3.21
C PHE A 228 3.44 -4.97 3.13
N PRO A 229 2.74 -5.83 2.36
CA PRO A 229 3.10 -7.24 2.30
C PRO A 229 4.55 -7.45 1.81
N LYS A 230 4.94 -6.73 0.77
CA LYS A 230 6.27 -6.81 0.18
C LYS A 230 7.36 -6.32 1.14
N ASP A 231 7.21 -5.11 1.70
CA ASP A 231 8.26 -4.47 2.50
C ASP A 231 8.43 -5.14 3.86
N VAL A 232 7.33 -5.62 4.46
CA VAL A 232 7.35 -6.40 5.70
C VAL A 232 8.07 -7.74 5.48
N THR A 233 7.78 -8.42 4.36
CA THR A 233 8.46 -9.67 4.01
C THR A 233 9.93 -9.43 3.68
N ALA A 234 10.26 -8.38 2.94
CA ALA A 234 11.66 -8.03 2.63
C ALA A 234 12.48 -7.74 3.91
N LEU A 235 11.89 -7.02 4.88
CA LEU A 235 12.55 -6.77 6.16
C LEU A 235 12.74 -8.05 6.98
N LYS A 236 11.75 -8.94 6.96
CA LYS A 236 11.86 -10.27 7.59
C LYS A 236 13.01 -11.08 6.98
N GLN A 237 13.12 -11.11 5.65
CA GLN A 237 14.18 -11.82 4.94
C GLN A 237 15.55 -11.19 5.22
N LEU A 238 15.64 -9.86 5.18
CA LEU A 238 16.87 -9.14 5.52
C LEU A 238 17.35 -9.50 6.93
N ALA A 239 16.46 -9.55 7.92
CA ALA A 239 16.79 -9.98 9.28
C ALA A 239 17.27 -11.44 9.30
N GLY A 240 16.56 -12.35 8.62
CA GLY A 240 16.95 -13.76 8.54
C GLY A 240 18.33 -13.97 7.89
N ASN A 241 18.60 -13.26 6.79
CA ASN A 241 19.89 -13.29 6.10
C ASN A 241 21.05 -12.75 6.98
N SER A 242 20.73 -11.85 7.92
CA SER A 242 21.70 -11.37 8.93
C SER A 242 21.82 -12.27 10.17
N GLY A 243 21.12 -13.40 10.21
CA GLY A 243 21.09 -14.34 11.32
C GLY A 243 20.15 -13.94 12.47
N TYR A 244 19.30 -12.94 12.28
CA TYR A 244 18.36 -12.49 13.30
C TYR A 244 16.92 -12.95 13.00
N HIS A 245 16.32 -13.69 13.93
CA HIS A 245 14.92 -14.10 13.82
C HIS A 245 13.98 -13.00 14.32
N PHE A 246 13.32 -12.28 13.41
CA PHE A 246 12.43 -11.16 13.74
C PHE A 246 11.04 -11.67 14.17
N GLN A 247 10.90 -12.06 15.43
CA GLN A 247 9.70 -12.69 16.00
C GLN A 247 8.45 -11.82 15.85
N LEU A 248 8.52 -10.54 16.24
CA LEU A 248 7.38 -9.63 16.16
C LEU A 248 6.85 -9.53 14.72
N LEU A 249 7.73 -9.41 13.74
CA LEU A 249 7.32 -9.24 12.35
C LEU A 249 6.71 -10.51 11.76
N ASN A 250 7.17 -11.68 12.18
CA ASN A 250 6.52 -12.96 11.85
C ASN A 250 5.09 -13.00 12.37
N SER A 251 4.87 -12.59 13.63
CA SER A 251 3.53 -12.53 14.23
C SER A 251 2.62 -11.53 13.51
N VAL A 252 3.15 -10.38 13.10
CA VAL A 252 2.40 -9.37 12.33
C VAL A 252 1.88 -9.94 11.01
N ILE A 253 2.74 -10.67 10.27
CA ILE A 253 2.37 -11.34 9.02
C ILE A 253 1.30 -12.40 9.26
N GLU A 254 1.50 -13.25 10.26
CA GLU A 254 0.58 -14.34 10.59
C GLU A 254 -0.81 -13.80 10.98
N VAL A 255 -0.87 -12.80 11.86
CA VAL A 255 -2.12 -12.14 12.26
C VAL A 255 -2.85 -11.57 11.04
N ASN A 256 -2.13 -10.91 10.13
CA ASN A 256 -2.73 -10.36 8.92
C ASN A 256 -3.36 -11.46 8.04
N GLU A 257 -2.66 -12.58 7.86
CA GLU A 257 -3.17 -13.69 7.05
C GLU A 257 -4.36 -14.40 7.71
N LEU A 258 -4.40 -14.50 9.02
CA LEU A 258 -5.54 -15.05 9.76
C LEU A 258 -6.74 -14.09 9.69
N GLN A 259 -6.51 -12.80 9.80
CA GLN A 259 -7.55 -11.78 9.77
C GLN A 259 -8.34 -11.77 8.45
N LYS A 260 -7.68 -11.95 7.30
CA LYS A 260 -8.33 -12.08 5.98
C LYS A 260 -9.37 -13.22 5.93
N ARG A 261 -9.29 -14.18 6.84
CA ARG A 261 -10.14 -15.40 6.87
C ARG A 261 -11.30 -15.32 7.86
N ARG A 262 -11.27 -14.38 8.81
CA ARG A 262 -12.27 -14.34 9.91
C ARG A 262 -13.71 -14.12 9.43
N VAL A 263 -13.90 -13.43 8.30
CA VAL A 263 -15.24 -13.26 7.70
C VAL A 263 -15.93 -14.60 7.43
N MET A 264 -15.18 -15.63 7.05
CA MET A 264 -15.75 -16.96 6.82
C MET A 264 -16.41 -17.52 8.08
N GLY A 265 -15.76 -17.36 9.25
CA GLY A 265 -16.34 -17.74 10.53
C GLY A 265 -17.60 -16.95 10.90
N LYS A 266 -17.61 -15.64 10.61
CA LYS A 266 -18.79 -14.79 10.83
C LYS A 266 -19.96 -15.21 9.95
N LEU A 267 -19.72 -15.45 8.67
CA LEU A 267 -20.75 -15.95 7.75
C LEU A 267 -21.30 -17.31 8.22
N GLN A 268 -20.43 -18.24 8.62
CA GLN A 268 -20.83 -19.56 9.09
C GLN A 268 -21.60 -19.51 10.43
N LYS A 269 -21.25 -18.59 11.32
CA LYS A 269 -21.99 -18.37 12.58
C LYS A 269 -23.46 -18.01 12.34
N HIS A 270 -23.73 -17.17 11.34
CA HIS A 270 -25.09 -16.70 11.03
C HIS A 270 -25.84 -17.62 10.05
N LEU A 271 -25.16 -18.11 9.02
CA LEU A 271 -25.79 -18.85 7.92
C LEU A 271 -25.67 -20.39 8.06
N GLY A 272 -24.81 -20.85 8.97
CA GLY A 272 -24.47 -22.29 9.05
C GLY A 272 -23.64 -22.73 7.83
N SER A 273 -24.18 -23.62 7.02
CA SER A 273 -23.54 -24.02 5.76
C SER A 273 -23.61 -22.91 4.71
N LEU A 274 -22.53 -22.74 4.00
CA LEU A 274 -22.46 -21.80 2.87
C LEU A 274 -22.79 -22.46 1.53
N VAL A 275 -23.00 -23.77 1.48
CA VAL A 275 -23.38 -24.50 0.26
C VAL A 275 -24.71 -23.97 -0.27
N GLY A 276 -24.69 -23.50 -1.53
CA GLY A 276 -25.85 -22.93 -2.21
C GLY A 276 -26.26 -21.54 -1.75
N LYS A 277 -25.51 -20.92 -0.83
CA LYS A 277 -25.72 -19.53 -0.41
C LYS A 277 -25.17 -18.55 -1.45
N ARG A 278 -25.86 -17.40 -1.64
CA ARG A 278 -25.38 -16.29 -2.44
C ARG A 278 -24.80 -15.21 -1.52
N VAL A 279 -23.54 -14.83 -1.75
CA VAL A 279 -22.87 -13.79 -0.97
C VAL A 279 -22.46 -12.64 -1.90
N GLY A 280 -22.89 -11.42 -1.56
CA GLY A 280 -22.50 -10.18 -2.24
C GLY A 280 -21.23 -9.61 -1.63
N LEU A 281 -20.24 -9.25 -2.47
CA LEU A 281 -19.02 -8.56 -2.05
C LEU A 281 -19.07 -7.12 -2.57
N LEU A 282 -19.04 -6.15 -1.67
CA LEU A 282 -18.95 -4.73 -1.98
C LEU A 282 -17.50 -4.25 -1.81
N GLY A 283 -16.85 -3.95 -2.94
CA GLY A 283 -15.44 -3.60 -3.03
C GLY A 283 -14.54 -4.80 -3.29
N LEU A 284 -13.56 -4.61 -4.17
CA LEU A 284 -12.58 -5.64 -4.57
C LEU A 284 -11.14 -5.17 -4.44
N ALA A 285 -10.85 -3.88 -4.72
CA ALA A 285 -9.54 -3.27 -4.50
C ALA A 285 -9.09 -3.41 -3.04
N PHE A 286 -7.79 -3.42 -2.77
CA PHE A 286 -7.26 -3.55 -1.41
C PHE A 286 -7.61 -2.36 -0.50
N LYS A 287 -7.92 -1.20 -1.08
CA LYS A 287 -8.41 0.03 -0.43
C LYS A 287 -9.15 0.92 -1.43
N PRO A 288 -9.90 1.95 -1.00
CA PRO A 288 -10.55 2.90 -1.91
C PRO A 288 -9.54 3.78 -2.68
N ASN A 289 -10.02 4.38 -3.77
CA ASN A 289 -9.31 5.30 -4.65
C ASN A 289 -8.11 4.69 -5.41
N THR A 290 -8.19 3.40 -5.72
CA THR A 290 -7.24 2.66 -6.56
C THR A 290 -7.92 1.46 -7.21
N ASP A 291 -7.38 0.99 -8.33
CA ASP A 291 -7.74 -0.29 -8.97
C ASP A 291 -6.80 -1.44 -8.57
N ASP A 292 -5.87 -1.19 -7.62
CA ASP A 292 -4.85 -2.16 -7.23
C ASP A 292 -5.47 -3.35 -6.48
N MET A 293 -5.31 -4.53 -7.07
CA MET A 293 -5.78 -5.81 -6.56
C MET A 293 -4.71 -6.64 -5.85
N ARG A 294 -3.45 -6.16 -5.82
CA ARG A 294 -2.33 -6.92 -5.22
C ARG A 294 -2.59 -7.17 -3.74
N GLU A 295 -2.51 -8.45 -3.34
CA GLU A 295 -2.76 -8.87 -1.95
C GLU A 295 -4.11 -8.40 -1.38
N ALA A 296 -5.09 -8.09 -2.24
CA ALA A 296 -6.42 -7.67 -1.80
C ALA A 296 -7.14 -8.80 -1.05
N THR A 297 -7.82 -8.45 0.04
CA THR A 297 -8.58 -9.43 0.86
C THR A 297 -9.70 -10.09 0.05
N SER A 298 -10.25 -9.39 -0.93
CA SER A 298 -11.26 -9.92 -1.87
C SER A 298 -10.80 -11.17 -2.61
N LEU A 299 -9.50 -11.29 -2.96
CA LEU A 299 -8.94 -12.47 -3.61
C LEU A 299 -9.06 -13.71 -2.71
N VAL A 300 -8.70 -13.55 -1.44
CA VAL A 300 -8.77 -14.64 -0.45
C VAL A 300 -10.21 -14.99 -0.15
N LEU A 301 -11.06 -13.98 0.02
CA LEU A 301 -12.45 -14.16 0.42
C LEU A 301 -13.27 -14.81 -0.71
N SER A 302 -13.17 -14.34 -1.96
CA SER A 302 -13.88 -14.93 -3.10
C SER A 302 -13.50 -16.40 -3.32
N ALA A 303 -12.21 -16.73 -3.25
CA ALA A 303 -11.75 -18.11 -3.39
C ALA A 303 -12.29 -19.03 -2.27
N ARG A 304 -12.30 -18.53 -1.03
CA ARG A 304 -12.82 -19.31 0.12
C ARG A 304 -14.33 -19.49 0.11
N LEU A 305 -15.08 -18.48 -0.31
CA LEU A 305 -16.53 -18.57 -0.47
C LEU A 305 -16.90 -19.63 -1.52
N GLN A 306 -16.23 -19.60 -2.69
CA GLN A 306 -16.43 -20.59 -3.73
C GLN A 306 -16.07 -22.00 -3.24
N ALA A 307 -14.92 -22.15 -2.56
CA ALA A 307 -14.51 -23.44 -1.98
C ALA A 307 -15.50 -23.96 -0.93
N ALA A 308 -16.22 -23.08 -0.23
CA ALA A 308 -17.27 -23.42 0.72
C ALA A 308 -18.63 -23.70 0.04
N GLY A 309 -18.72 -23.64 -1.28
CA GLY A 309 -19.93 -23.93 -2.07
C GLY A 309 -20.90 -22.76 -2.19
N ALA A 310 -20.48 -21.54 -1.86
CA ALA A 310 -21.26 -20.34 -2.08
C ALA A 310 -21.13 -19.82 -3.53
N THR A 311 -22.20 -19.18 -4.03
CA THR A 311 -22.13 -18.34 -5.21
C THR A 311 -21.78 -16.91 -4.78
N VAL A 312 -20.91 -16.24 -5.56
CA VAL A 312 -20.41 -14.91 -5.22
C VAL A 312 -20.82 -13.93 -6.30
N ALA A 313 -21.43 -12.82 -5.92
CA ALA A 313 -21.57 -11.63 -6.74
C ALA A 313 -20.66 -10.53 -6.18
N ALA A 314 -20.04 -9.73 -7.03
CA ALA A 314 -19.13 -8.69 -6.57
C ALA A 314 -19.24 -7.43 -7.42
N TYR A 315 -18.99 -6.29 -6.78
CA TYR A 315 -18.91 -4.99 -7.45
C TYR A 315 -17.80 -4.15 -6.83
N ASP A 316 -17.06 -3.46 -7.70
CA ASP A 316 -16.10 -2.42 -7.31
C ASP A 316 -16.21 -1.26 -8.32
N PRO A 317 -16.27 0.00 -7.88
CA PRO A 317 -16.44 1.13 -8.79
C PRO A 317 -15.33 1.30 -9.83
N ILE A 318 -14.12 0.82 -9.52
CA ILE A 318 -12.91 1.07 -10.35
C ILE A 318 -12.15 -0.21 -10.68
N ALA A 319 -12.03 -1.14 -9.73
CA ALA A 319 -11.10 -2.28 -9.85
C ALA A 319 -11.65 -3.48 -10.63
N GLU A 320 -12.87 -3.44 -11.17
CA GLU A 320 -13.49 -4.59 -11.84
C GLU A 320 -12.61 -5.17 -12.98
N ALA A 321 -12.02 -4.30 -13.81
CA ALA A 321 -11.21 -4.73 -14.93
C ALA A 321 -9.96 -5.52 -14.49
N GLU A 322 -9.31 -5.09 -13.41
CA GLU A 322 -8.16 -5.78 -12.81
C GLU A 322 -8.61 -7.03 -12.06
N ALA A 323 -9.74 -6.97 -11.34
CA ALA A 323 -10.30 -8.10 -10.63
C ALA A 323 -10.65 -9.27 -11.55
N ARG A 324 -11.22 -8.99 -12.74
CA ARG A 324 -11.53 -10.02 -13.76
C ARG A 324 -10.33 -10.80 -14.27
N LYS A 325 -9.12 -10.24 -14.16
CA LYS A 325 -7.87 -10.94 -14.52
C LYS A 325 -7.44 -11.95 -13.45
N LEU A 326 -7.88 -11.76 -12.21
CA LEU A 326 -7.40 -12.50 -11.03
C LEU A 326 -8.45 -13.40 -10.39
N ILE A 327 -9.74 -13.01 -10.48
CA ILE A 327 -10.86 -13.74 -9.87
C ILE A 327 -11.72 -14.36 -10.98
N THR A 328 -11.93 -15.65 -10.89
CA THR A 328 -12.79 -16.40 -11.81
C THR A 328 -13.93 -17.09 -11.05
N GLY A 329 -15.00 -17.46 -11.76
CA GLY A 329 -16.10 -18.23 -11.17
C GLY A 329 -17.05 -17.43 -10.29
N ILE A 330 -17.01 -16.09 -10.36
CA ILE A 330 -17.94 -15.18 -9.69
C ILE A 330 -18.73 -14.34 -10.71
N GLU A 331 -19.83 -13.79 -10.27
CA GLU A 331 -20.58 -12.78 -11.00
C GLU A 331 -20.01 -11.38 -10.68
N PHE A 332 -19.69 -10.62 -11.71
CA PHE A 332 -19.38 -9.19 -11.57
C PHE A 332 -20.63 -8.39 -11.93
N ALA A 333 -21.25 -7.79 -10.93
CA ALA A 333 -22.47 -7.02 -11.08
C ALA A 333 -22.18 -5.57 -11.51
N PRO A 334 -23.09 -4.90 -12.21
CA PRO A 334 -22.87 -3.53 -12.69
C PRO A 334 -22.99 -2.45 -11.60
N GLY A 335 -23.42 -2.82 -10.40
CA GLY A 335 -23.59 -1.88 -9.30
C GLY A 335 -23.81 -2.56 -7.96
N ALA A 336 -23.82 -1.76 -6.90
CA ALA A 336 -23.97 -2.25 -5.53
C ALA A 336 -25.32 -2.94 -5.30
N LEU A 337 -26.42 -2.37 -5.83
CA LEU A 337 -27.77 -2.93 -5.63
C LEU A 337 -27.94 -4.28 -6.34
N GLU A 338 -27.41 -4.43 -7.55
CA GLU A 338 -27.43 -5.68 -8.28
C GLU A 338 -26.57 -6.75 -7.59
N THR A 339 -25.45 -6.35 -6.97
CA THR A 339 -24.60 -7.25 -6.19
C THR A 339 -25.34 -7.87 -5.01
N VAL A 340 -26.12 -7.07 -4.30
CA VAL A 340 -26.86 -7.52 -3.11
C VAL A 340 -28.18 -8.19 -3.42
N THR A 341 -28.69 -8.06 -4.66
CA THR A 341 -29.97 -8.64 -5.06
C THR A 341 -29.96 -10.16 -4.94
N GLY A 342 -30.89 -10.70 -4.15
CA GLY A 342 -31.01 -12.13 -3.86
C GLY A 342 -29.86 -12.71 -3.00
N ALA A 343 -29.00 -11.88 -2.41
CA ALA A 343 -27.93 -12.35 -1.54
C ALA A 343 -28.45 -12.80 -0.17
N ASP A 344 -27.97 -13.93 0.33
CA ASP A 344 -28.19 -14.38 1.72
C ASP A 344 -27.39 -13.54 2.71
N ALA A 345 -26.22 -13.03 2.29
CA ALA A 345 -25.39 -12.12 3.06
C ALA A 345 -24.62 -11.17 2.14
N VAL A 346 -24.25 -10.01 2.68
CA VAL A 346 -23.39 -9.02 2.04
C VAL A 346 -22.16 -8.76 2.90
N VAL A 347 -21.00 -8.63 2.27
CA VAL A 347 -19.75 -8.30 2.94
C VAL A 347 -19.18 -7.01 2.33
N LEU A 348 -19.00 -5.98 3.13
CA LEU A 348 -18.22 -4.80 2.74
C LEU A 348 -16.73 -5.13 2.87
N VAL A 349 -16.04 -5.20 1.73
CA VAL A 349 -14.62 -5.57 1.66
C VAL A 349 -13.72 -4.34 1.49
N THR A 350 -14.19 -3.33 0.75
CA THR A 350 -13.46 -2.07 0.55
C THR A 350 -14.39 -0.89 0.81
N GLU A 351 -13.93 0.05 1.62
CA GLU A 351 -14.74 1.14 2.16
C GLU A 351 -14.87 2.34 1.20
N TRP A 352 -15.33 2.09 -0.04
CA TRP A 352 -15.65 3.17 -0.97
C TRP A 352 -16.73 4.11 -0.41
N ASP A 353 -16.63 5.40 -0.70
CA ASP A 353 -17.61 6.39 -0.22
C ASP A 353 -19.03 6.09 -0.74
N GLU A 354 -19.15 5.52 -1.93
CA GLU A 354 -20.41 5.05 -2.50
C GLU A 354 -21.15 4.08 -1.56
N PHE A 355 -20.42 3.15 -0.94
CA PHE A 355 -21.03 2.14 -0.06
C PHE A 355 -21.45 2.71 1.30
N ARG A 356 -20.83 3.80 1.73
CA ARG A 356 -21.23 4.49 2.98
C ARG A 356 -22.55 5.23 2.85
N THR A 357 -22.94 5.56 1.64
CA THR A 357 -24.14 6.34 1.32
C THR A 357 -25.25 5.51 0.69
N LEU A 358 -25.17 4.17 0.76
CA LEU A 358 -26.19 3.27 0.24
C LEU A 358 -27.54 3.49 0.95
N ASP A 359 -28.62 3.36 0.20
CA ASP A 359 -29.96 3.21 0.76
C ASP A 359 -30.11 1.80 1.35
N PHE A 360 -29.86 1.65 2.65
CA PHE A 360 -29.93 0.36 3.34
C PHE A 360 -31.34 -0.25 3.34
N ALA A 361 -32.40 0.55 3.21
CA ALA A 361 -33.73 0.02 3.06
C ALA A 361 -33.91 -0.64 1.69
N ALA A 362 -33.39 -0.05 0.63
CA ALA A 362 -33.35 -0.67 -0.69
C ALA A 362 -32.47 -1.93 -0.70
N VAL A 363 -31.33 -1.91 0.00
CA VAL A 363 -30.47 -3.10 0.17
C VAL A 363 -31.23 -4.22 0.86
N ALA A 364 -31.87 -3.95 2.00
CA ALA A 364 -32.66 -4.94 2.74
C ALA A 364 -33.80 -5.52 1.91
N ALA A 365 -34.49 -4.69 1.11
CA ALA A 365 -35.57 -5.15 0.25
C ALA A 365 -35.09 -6.01 -0.94
N ALA A 366 -33.84 -5.83 -1.40
CA ALA A 366 -33.27 -6.56 -2.51
C ALA A 366 -32.64 -7.92 -2.09
N MET A 367 -32.18 -8.03 -0.87
CA MET A 367 -31.55 -9.25 -0.34
C MET A 367 -32.57 -10.39 -0.11
N ALA A 368 -32.11 -11.63 -0.19
CA ALA A 368 -32.87 -12.81 0.26
C ALA A 368 -32.71 -13.07 1.75
N GLY A 369 -31.56 -12.72 2.32
CA GLY A 369 -31.27 -12.71 3.76
C GLY A 369 -31.19 -11.29 4.31
N ASP A 370 -30.70 -11.15 5.53
CA ASP A 370 -30.60 -9.86 6.23
C ASP A 370 -29.20 -9.53 6.74
N LEU A 371 -28.22 -10.43 6.55
CA LEU A 371 -26.88 -10.29 7.12
C LEU A 371 -25.99 -9.33 6.31
N LEU A 372 -25.52 -8.27 6.97
CA LEU A 372 -24.49 -7.37 6.44
C LEU A 372 -23.26 -7.41 7.34
N ILE A 373 -22.15 -7.91 6.82
CA ILE A 373 -20.84 -7.90 7.49
C ILE A 373 -20.05 -6.68 7.01
N ASP A 374 -19.80 -5.75 7.92
CA ASP A 374 -18.95 -4.59 7.65
C ASP A 374 -17.48 -4.92 7.98
N GLY A 375 -16.77 -5.40 6.98
CA GLY A 375 -15.36 -5.78 7.09
C GLY A 375 -14.39 -4.63 7.31
N ARG A 376 -14.86 -3.39 7.27
CA ARG A 376 -14.04 -2.17 7.40
C ARG A 376 -14.46 -1.26 8.54
N ASN A 377 -15.54 -1.60 9.24
CA ASN A 377 -16.16 -0.74 10.26
C ASN A 377 -16.45 0.68 9.72
N ALA A 378 -16.87 0.76 8.46
CA ALA A 378 -17.04 2.00 7.73
C ALA A 378 -18.49 2.51 7.69
N LEU A 379 -19.45 1.65 8.05
CA LEU A 379 -20.87 1.96 8.04
C LEU A 379 -21.36 2.40 9.42
N ASP A 380 -22.47 3.12 9.46
CA ASP A 380 -23.20 3.40 10.69
C ASP A 380 -24.05 2.17 11.07
N PRO A 381 -23.73 1.46 12.17
CA PRO A 381 -24.49 0.30 12.60
C PRO A 381 -25.96 0.61 12.90
N ALA A 382 -26.25 1.81 13.40
CA ALA A 382 -27.60 2.21 13.74
C ALA A 382 -28.46 2.36 12.46
N ALA A 383 -27.91 2.98 11.43
CA ALA A 383 -28.59 3.14 10.14
C ALA A 383 -28.84 1.76 9.47
N VAL A 384 -27.86 0.88 9.49
CA VAL A 384 -27.99 -0.49 8.92
C VAL A 384 -29.07 -1.28 9.65
N ARG A 385 -29.07 -1.27 11.00
CA ARG A 385 -30.08 -1.99 11.82
C ARG A 385 -31.48 -1.38 11.67
N ALA A 386 -31.59 -0.05 11.56
CA ALA A 386 -32.88 0.63 11.36
C ALA A 386 -33.54 0.24 10.02
N ALA A 387 -32.75 -0.16 9.02
CA ALA A 387 -33.23 -0.69 7.76
C ALA A 387 -33.69 -2.16 7.81
N GLY A 388 -33.58 -2.81 8.95
CA GLY A 388 -33.97 -4.22 9.14
C GLY A 388 -32.85 -5.22 8.84
N LEU A 389 -31.61 -4.77 8.68
CA LEU A 389 -30.46 -5.65 8.45
C LEU A 389 -29.78 -6.04 9.76
N THR A 390 -29.32 -7.28 9.81
CA THR A 390 -28.41 -7.76 10.86
C THR A 390 -27.00 -7.26 10.57
N TYR A 391 -26.50 -6.31 11.38
CA TYR A 391 -25.15 -5.75 11.23
C TYR A 391 -24.14 -6.50 12.08
N GLU A 392 -23.04 -6.92 11.48
CA GLU A 392 -21.85 -7.42 12.19
C GLU A 392 -20.58 -6.72 11.68
N GLY A 393 -19.87 -6.03 12.56
CA GLY A 393 -18.57 -5.41 12.28
C GLY A 393 -17.39 -6.29 12.68
N VAL A 394 -16.17 -5.76 12.56
CA VAL A 394 -14.94 -6.39 13.04
C VAL A 394 -14.61 -5.83 14.43
N GLY A 395 -14.69 -6.66 15.47
CA GLY A 395 -14.40 -6.23 16.85
C GLY A 395 -15.41 -5.23 17.41
N ARG A 396 -16.65 -5.21 16.89
CA ARG A 396 -17.69 -4.33 17.42
C ARG A 396 -18.57 -5.08 18.38
N GLY A 397 -18.75 -4.49 19.58
CA GLY A 397 -19.71 -4.97 20.57
C GLY A 397 -21.14 -4.96 20.03
N HIS A 398 -21.99 -5.84 20.57
CA HIS A 398 -23.37 -6.04 20.15
C HIS A 398 -24.28 -4.89 20.61
#